data_b8c32a9ea5e1dd02eb98aacb32fa4594
#
_entry.id   b8c32a9ea5e1dd02eb98aacb32fa4594
#
_cell.length_a   1.000
_cell.length_b   1.000
_cell.length_c   1.000
_cell.angle_alpha   90.00
_cell.angle_beta   90.00
_cell.angle_gamma   90.00
#
_symmetry.space_group_name_H-M   'P 1'
#
loop_
_entity.id
_entity.type
_entity.pdbx_description
1 polymer ?
#
loop_
_entity_poly.entity_id
_entity_poly.type
_entity_poly.pdbx_seq_one_letter_code
_entity_poly.pdbx_strand_id
1 'polypeptide(L)'
;MENRQNKPPEGEAASGHGGQKFYTDSEQAKLHKSKLRMESREERLNKARERLAKQKPPKKPGPIKRIARIAGHETHAFLHGKVYQEERDNVGVEGGHFVERSGEAALHYGRHKVRRAIREHPAKAAARAESRYIKATADYHSRKFAQEQPEAQSAAARLWHRHKLKREYQRKARETAKQTAKAAEQTVSA
;
A
#
# COMPACT_ATOMS: atom_id res chain seq x y z
N MET A 1 -47.75 40.46 43.26
CA MET A 1 -48.35 39.16 42.89
C MET A 1 -47.24 38.21 42.59
N GLU A 2 -47.05 37.26 43.48
CA GLU A 2 -45.84 36.41 43.61
C GLU A 2 -45.74 35.34 42.53
N ASN A 3 -44.56 35.27 41.94
CA ASN A 3 -44.20 34.19 41.01
C ASN A 3 -43.42 33.13 41.80
N ARG A 4 -44.12 32.06 42.19
CA ARG A 4 -43.52 30.94 42.93
C ARG A 4 -42.65 30.08 42.02
N GLN A 5 -41.40 30.06 42.37
CA GLN A 5 -40.37 29.16 41.86
C GLN A 5 -40.75 27.70 42.10
N ASN A 6 -40.83 26.92 41.03
CA ASN A 6 -40.90 25.46 41.10
C ASN A 6 -39.50 24.90 41.12
N LYS A 7 -38.95 24.66 42.31
CA LYS A 7 -37.67 23.94 42.55
C LYS A 7 -37.98 22.44 42.45
N PRO A 8 -37.30 21.65 41.62
CA PRO A 8 -37.45 20.20 41.64
C PRO A 8 -36.86 19.60 42.92
N PRO A 9 -37.39 18.48 43.43
CA PRO A 9 -36.94 17.87 44.67
C PRO A 9 -35.56 17.29 44.59
N GLU A 10 -34.73 17.66 45.55
CA GLU A 10 -33.47 16.97 45.86
C GLU A 10 -33.81 15.70 46.64
N GLY A 11 -33.27 14.57 46.17
CA GLY A 11 -33.16 13.39 46.98
C GLY A 11 -33.67 12.14 46.32
N GLU A 12 -32.70 11.35 45.86
CA GLU A 12 -32.58 9.99 46.35
C GLU A 12 -31.29 9.39 45.78
N ALA A 13 -30.35 9.21 46.66
CA ALA A 13 -29.14 8.41 46.40
C ALA A 13 -29.56 6.94 46.29
N ALA A 14 -29.74 6.44 45.08
CA ALA A 14 -29.87 5.02 44.79
C ALA A 14 -28.48 4.41 44.71
N SER A 15 -28.11 3.73 45.79
CA SER A 15 -26.99 2.82 45.91
C SER A 15 -27.06 1.70 44.88
N GLY A 16 -25.91 1.45 44.22
CA GLY A 16 -25.44 0.12 43.84
C GLY A 16 -26.28 -0.71 42.89
N HIS A 17 -26.11 -0.48 41.57
CA HIS A 17 -26.23 -1.58 40.62
C HIS A 17 -25.11 -1.40 39.60
N GLY A 18 -24.42 -2.52 39.28
CA GLY A 18 -23.25 -2.62 38.47
C GLY A 18 -23.30 -1.74 37.21
N GLY A 19 -22.35 -0.81 37.12
CA GLY A 19 -22.37 0.27 36.18
C GLY A 19 -22.33 -0.19 34.72
N GLN A 20 -23.50 -0.37 34.12
CA GLN A 20 -23.63 -0.27 32.66
C GLN A 20 -23.32 1.18 32.32
N LYS A 21 -22.05 1.41 31.93
CA LYS A 21 -21.65 2.70 31.40
C LYS A 21 -22.38 2.93 30.08
N PHE A 22 -23.39 3.81 30.12
CA PHE A 22 -24.02 4.32 28.92
C PHE A 22 -22.93 5.05 28.12
N TYR A 23 -22.44 4.41 27.07
CA TYR A 23 -21.58 5.07 26.12
C TYR A 23 -22.36 6.20 25.48
N THR A 24 -21.79 7.38 25.46
CA THR A 24 -22.44 8.51 24.80
C THR A 24 -22.69 8.16 23.34
N ASP A 25 -23.84 8.57 22.78
CA ASP A 25 -24.17 8.34 21.36
C ASP A 25 -23.02 8.73 20.41
N SER A 26 -22.23 9.72 20.82
CA SER A 26 -21.07 10.16 20.07
C SER A 26 -19.94 9.11 20.01
N GLU A 27 -19.73 8.31 21.04
CA GLU A 27 -18.67 7.27 21.05
C GLU A 27 -19.09 6.04 20.24
N GLN A 28 -20.37 5.67 20.33
CA GLN A 28 -20.94 4.62 19.49
C GLN A 28 -20.89 5.04 18.02
N ALA A 29 -21.23 6.28 17.68
CA ALA A 29 -21.12 6.82 16.34
C ALA A 29 -19.66 6.80 15.82
N LYS A 30 -18.68 7.13 16.67
CA LYS A 30 -17.25 7.05 16.32
C LYS A 30 -16.79 5.62 16.09
N LEU A 31 -17.25 4.65 16.89
CA LEU A 31 -16.94 3.24 16.68
C LEU A 31 -17.57 2.75 15.37
N HIS A 32 -18.84 3.03 15.14
CA HIS A 32 -19.52 2.67 13.89
C HIS A 32 -18.81 3.26 12.65
N LYS A 33 -18.45 4.54 12.70
CA LYS A 33 -17.67 5.18 11.63
C LYS A 33 -16.31 4.51 11.39
N SER A 34 -15.63 4.05 12.45
CA SER A 34 -14.36 3.33 12.32
C SER A 34 -14.55 1.94 11.72
N LYS A 35 -15.65 1.25 12.04
CA LYS A 35 -16.05 -0.03 11.44
C LYS A 35 -16.30 0.11 9.93
N LEU A 36 -17.12 1.04 9.51
CA LEU A 36 -17.39 1.32 8.10
C LEU A 36 -16.09 1.67 7.33
N ARG A 37 -15.20 2.41 7.97
CA ARG A 37 -13.89 2.71 7.37
C ARG A 37 -13.04 1.46 7.18
N MET A 38 -13.04 0.55 8.14
CA MET A 38 -12.34 -0.73 8.05
C MET A 38 -12.89 -1.57 6.89
N GLU A 39 -14.20 -1.75 6.82
CA GLU A 39 -14.89 -2.50 5.76
C GLU A 39 -14.61 -1.91 4.37
N SER A 40 -14.70 -0.59 4.23
CA SER A 40 -14.34 0.09 2.95
C SER A 40 -12.87 -0.10 2.57
N ARG A 41 -11.95 -0.21 3.54
CA ARG A 41 -10.53 -0.48 3.25
C ARG A 41 -10.28 -1.94 2.89
N GLU A 42 -11.02 -2.85 3.49
CA GLU A 42 -11.01 -4.27 3.15
C GLU A 42 -11.45 -4.50 1.70
N GLU A 43 -12.58 -3.92 1.31
CA GLU A 43 -13.07 -4.01 -0.07
C GLU A 43 -12.03 -3.48 -1.09
N ARG A 44 -11.41 -2.34 -0.77
CA ARG A 44 -10.34 -1.79 -1.63
C ARG A 44 -9.11 -2.69 -1.69
N LEU A 45 -8.76 -3.36 -0.60
CA LEU A 45 -7.67 -4.33 -0.57
C LEU A 45 -8.00 -5.53 -1.44
N ASN A 46 -9.22 -6.08 -1.34
CA ASN A 46 -9.67 -7.21 -2.14
C ASN A 46 -9.65 -6.86 -3.63
N LYS A 47 -10.19 -5.71 -4.03
CA LYS A 47 -10.11 -5.20 -5.41
C LYS A 47 -8.66 -5.03 -5.90
N ALA A 48 -7.75 -4.58 -5.03
CA ALA A 48 -6.34 -4.43 -5.39
C ALA A 48 -5.64 -5.78 -5.56
N ARG A 49 -5.94 -6.77 -4.70
CA ARG A 49 -5.45 -8.15 -4.80
C ARG A 49 -5.96 -8.85 -6.06
N GLU A 50 -7.22 -8.69 -6.40
CA GLU A 50 -7.78 -9.23 -7.65
C GLU A 50 -7.09 -8.64 -8.90
N ARG A 51 -6.84 -7.34 -8.92
CA ARG A 51 -6.10 -6.70 -10.02
C ARG A 51 -4.68 -7.25 -10.13
N LEU A 52 -4.02 -7.50 -8.99
CA LEU A 52 -2.69 -8.11 -8.97
C LEU A 52 -2.74 -9.55 -9.48
N ALA A 53 -3.72 -10.35 -9.05
CA ALA A 53 -3.89 -11.73 -9.48
C ALA A 53 -4.20 -11.86 -11.00
N LYS A 54 -4.95 -10.89 -11.54
CA LYS A 54 -5.24 -10.82 -12.99
C LYS A 54 -4.04 -10.36 -13.83
N GLN A 55 -2.93 -9.94 -13.20
CA GLN A 55 -1.75 -9.49 -13.91
C GLN A 55 -1.02 -10.66 -14.57
N LYS A 56 -1.03 -10.69 -15.90
CA LYS A 56 -0.33 -11.71 -16.67
C LYS A 56 1.19 -11.57 -16.50
N PRO A 57 1.94 -12.65 -16.33
CA PRO A 57 3.39 -12.62 -16.30
C PRO A 57 3.93 -12.04 -17.62
N PRO A 58 5.10 -11.38 -17.61
CA PRO A 58 5.68 -10.82 -18.82
C PRO A 58 5.98 -11.96 -19.79
N LYS A 59 5.41 -11.88 -20.97
CA LYS A 59 5.71 -12.85 -22.05
C LYS A 59 7.19 -12.78 -22.37
N LYS A 60 7.89 -13.91 -22.33
CA LYS A 60 9.26 -14.01 -22.82
C LYS A 60 9.27 -13.68 -24.32
N PRO A 61 10.23 -12.90 -24.82
CA PRO A 61 10.30 -12.59 -26.23
C PRO A 61 10.48 -13.91 -27.02
N GLY A 62 9.65 -14.11 -28.03
CA GLY A 62 9.79 -15.27 -28.92
C GLY A 62 11.12 -15.27 -29.64
N PRO A 63 11.53 -16.43 -30.26
CA PRO A 63 12.83 -16.59 -30.92
C PRO A 63 13.08 -15.54 -32.00
N ILE A 64 12.09 -15.23 -32.82
CA ILE A 64 12.18 -14.22 -33.88
C ILE A 64 12.49 -12.83 -33.29
N LYS A 65 11.83 -12.44 -32.19
CA LYS A 65 12.09 -11.16 -31.52
C LYS A 65 13.45 -11.13 -30.83
N ARG A 66 13.98 -12.28 -30.42
CA ARG A 66 15.34 -12.38 -29.88
C ARG A 66 16.38 -12.18 -30.98
N ILE A 67 16.24 -12.87 -32.12
CA ILE A 67 17.10 -12.74 -33.28
C ILE A 67 17.05 -11.29 -33.81
N ALA A 68 15.88 -10.72 -34.04
CA ALA A 68 15.74 -9.35 -34.47
C ALA A 68 16.35 -8.31 -33.50
N ARG A 69 16.38 -8.61 -32.22
CA ARG A 69 17.03 -7.73 -31.21
C ARG A 69 18.53 -7.86 -31.26
N ILE A 70 19.08 -9.07 -31.48
CA ILE A 70 20.51 -9.32 -31.61
C ILE A 70 21.01 -8.67 -32.91
N ALA A 71 20.34 -8.95 -34.03
CA ALA A 71 20.69 -8.35 -35.31
C ALA A 71 20.61 -6.80 -35.29
N GLY A 72 19.58 -6.25 -34.67
CA GLY A 72 19.46 -4.79 -34.48
C GLY A 72 20.55 -4.19 -33.61
N HIS A 73 21.05 -4.94 -32.62
CA HIS A 73 22.14 -4.50 -31.77
C HIS A 73 23.50 -4.58 -32.50
N GLU A 74 23.70 -5.60 -33.32
CA GLU A 74 24.92 -5.77 -34.13
C GLU A 74 25.00 -4.75 -35.27
N THR A 75 23.88 -4.50 -35.96
CA THR A 75 23.83 -3.47 -37.02
C THR A 75 24.06 -2.09 -36.45
N HIS A 76 23.48 -1.78 -35.28
CA HIS A 76 23.70 -0.51 -34.59
C HIS A 76 25.17 -0.36 -34.16
N ALA A 77 25.75 -1.40 -33.56
CA ALA A 77 27.17 -1.41 -33.18
C ALA A 77 28.12 -1.26 -34.39
N PHE A 78 27.78 -1.89 -35.53
CA PHE A 78 28.53 -1.78 -36.75
C PHE A 78 28.47 -0.38 -37.35
N LEU A 79 27.28 0.23 -37.43
CA LEU A 79 27.11 1.60 -37.92
C LEU A 79 27.85 2.60 -37.03
N HIS A 80 27.71 2.50 -35.70
CA HIS A 80 28.48 3.34 -34.79
C HIS A 80 29.97 3.12 -34.88
N GLY A 81 30.44 1.88 -35.11
CA GLY A 81 31.87 1.59 -35.29
C GLY A 81 32.47 2.23 -36.55
N LYS A 82 31.72 2.23 -37.68
CA LYS A 82 32.14 2.90 -38.90
C LYS A 82 32.18 4.41 -38.77
N VAL A 83 31.13 4.98 -38.18
CA VAL A 83 31.08 6.42 -37.93
C VAL A 83 32.22 6.86 -37.02
N TYR A 84 32.57 6.07 -36.01
CA TYR A 84 33.72 6.33 -35.12
C TYR A 84 35.09 6.33 -35.84
N GLN A 85 35.24 5.56 -36.90
CA GLN A 85 36.50 5.55 -37.67
C GLN A 85 36.66 6.82 -38.49
N GLU A 86 35.57 7.37 -39.03
CA GLU A 86 35.59 8.60 -39.84
C GLU A 86 35.65 9.87 -39.00
N GLU A 87 35.26 9.78 -37.71
CA GLU A 87 35.20 10.92 -36.79
C GLU A 87 36.50 11.31 -36.14
N ARG A 88 37.49 10.41 -36.14
CA ARG A 88 38.82 10.68 -35.55
C ARG A 88 39.51 11.91 -36.14
N ASP A 89 39.05 12.36 -37.30
CA ASP A 89 39.61 13.50 -38.01
C ASP A 89 38.86 14.83 -37.79
N ASN A 90 37.70 14.82 -37.07
CA ASN A 90 36.88 16.03 -36.88
C ASN A 90 36.35 16.18 -35.43
N VAL A 91 37.00 17.02 -34.65
CA VAL A 91 36.69 17.34 -33.25
C VAL A 91 35.25 17.92 -33.06
N GLY A 92 34.63 18.52 -34.10
CA GLY A 92 33.30 19.08 -34.06
C GLY A 92 32.18 18.02 -34.08
N VAL A 93 32.44 16.83 -34.62
CA VAL A 93 31.47 15.74 -34.76
C VAL A 93 31.38 14.93 -33.46
N GLU A 94 32.51 14.82 -32.72
CA GLU A 94 32.56 14.13 -31.43
C GLU A 94 31.54 14.68 -30.39
N GLY A 95 31.34 16.02 -30.35
CA GLY A 95 30.37 16.66 -29.49
C GLY A 95 28.92 16.32 -29.86
N GLY A 96 28.61 16.19 -31.15
CA GLY A 96 27.30 15.82 -31.66
C GLY A 96 26.89 14.40 -31.23
N HIS A 97 27.82 13.44 -31.37
CA HIS A 97 27.55 12.04 -31.02
C HIS A 97 27.47 11.78 -29.51
N PHE A 98 28.17 12.55 -28.70
CA PHE A 98 28.00 12.49 -27.25
C PHE A 98 26.55 12.87 -26.83
N VAL A 99 26.00 13.90 -27.44
CA VAL A 99 24.59 14.32 -27.18
C VAL A 99 23.61 13.27 -27.69
N GLU A 100 23.82 12.69 -28.86
CA GLU A 100 22.97 11.63 -29.40
C GLU A 100 22.99 10.38 -28.53
N ARG A 101 24.15 9.87 -28.13
CA ARG A 101 24.28 8.72 -27.20
C ARG A 101 23.63 8.97 -25.84
N SER A 102 23.87 10.15 -25.29
CA SER A 102 23.25 10.50 -24.01
C SER A 102 21.72 10.60 -24.11
N GLY A 103 21.22 11.13 -25.24
CA GLY A 103 19.79 11.17 -25.57
C GLY A 103 19.18 9.77 -25.71
N GLU A 104 19.82 8.88 -26.47
CA GLU A 104 19.37 7.49 -26.62
C GLU A 104 19.39 6.73 -25.28
N ALA A 105 20.45 6.87 -24.50
CA ALA A 105 20.56 6.26 -23.19
C ALA A 105 19.45 6.77 -22.24
N ALA A 106 19.16 8.07 -22.28
CA ALA A 106 18.07 8.67 -21.49
C ALA A 106 16.69 8.15 -21.92
N LEU A 107 16.45 8.01 -23.23
CA LEU A 107 15.22 7.45 -23.78
C LEU A 107 15.04 5.96 -23.39
N HIS A 108 16.10 5.15 -23.52
CA HIS A 108 16.09 3.75 -23.11
C HIS A 108 15.83 3.61 -21.61
N TYR A 109 16.50 4.38 -20.79
CA TYR A 109 16.29 4.43 -19.35
C TYR A 109 14.86 4.86 -18.99
N GLY A 110 14.36 5.92 -19.61
CA GLY A 110 12.99 6.41 -19.43
C GLY A 110 11.95 5.34 -19.77
N ARG A 111 12.06 4.71 -20.94
CA ARG A 111 11.19 3.59 -21.36
C ARG A 111 11.25 2.42 -20.39
N HIS A 112 12.44 2.04 -19.93
CA HIS A 112 12.60 0.96 -18.95
C HIS A 112 11.95 1.32 -17.62
N LYS A 113 12.15 2.52 -17.12
CA LYS A 113 11.53 3.03 -15.88
C LYS A 113 9.99 3.05 -15.97
N VAL A 114 9.45 3.56 -17.08
CA VAL A 114 7.98 3.60 -17.29
C VAL A 114 7.41 2.18 -17.35
N ARG A 115 8.00 1.28 -18.13
CA ARG A 115 7.56 -0.12 -18.21
C ARG A 115 7.63 -0.83 -16.87
N ARG A 116 8.67 -0.58 -16.10
CA ARG A 116 8.83 -1.11 -14.75
C ARG A 116 7.78 -0.53 -13.80
N ALA A 117 7.55 0.77 -13.84
CA ALA A 117 6.54 1.44 -13.02
C ALA A 117 5.13 0.90 -13.29
N ILE A 118 4.75 0.75 -14.57
CA ILE A 118 3.45 0.17 -14.96
C ILE A 118 3.31 -1.27 -14.43
N ARG A 119 4.35 -2.08 -14.52
CA ARG A 119 4.34 -3.47 -14.06
C ARG A 119 4.25 -3.59 -12.55
N GLU A 120 4.98 -2.75 -11.82
CA GLU A 120 5.00 -2.76 -10.36
C GLU A 120 3.80 -2.06 -9.73
N HIS A 121 3.05 -1.26 -10.52
CA HIS A 121 1.93 -0.47 -10.01
C HIS A 121 0.88 -1.29 -9.27
N PRO A 122 0.37 -2.44 -9.78
CA PRO A 122 -0.62 -3.25 -9.08
C PRO A 122 -0.10 -3.80 -7.75
N ALA A 123 1.15 -4.27 -7.70
CA ALA A 123 1.78 -4.76 -6.47
C ALA A 123 1.95 -3.64 -5.43
N LYS A 124 2.42 -2.46 -5.86
CA LYS A 124 2.52 -1.28 -4.99
C LYS A 124 1.15 -0.79 -4.52
N ALA A 125 0.13 -0.86 -5.38
CA ALA A 125 -1.24 -0.51 -5.02
C ALA A 125 -1.81 -1.47 -3.97
N ALA A 126 -1.62 -2.78 -4.13
CA ALA A 126 -2.02 -3.79 -3.15
C ALA A 126 -1.32 -3.59 -1.80
N ALA A 127 -0.01 -3.38 -1.78
CA ALA A 127 0.75 -3.12 -0.55
C ALA A 127 0.29 -1.84 0.17
N ARG A 128 -0.03 -0.78 -0.58
CA ARG A 128 -0.60 0.45 0.00
C ARG A 128 -2.01 0.24 0.55
N ALA A 129 -2.85 -0.53 -0.15
CA ALA A 129 -4.19 -0.86 0.31
C ALA A 129 -4.13 -1.70 1.59
N GLU A 130 -3.25 -2.70 1.67
CA GLU A 130 -2.99 -3.53 2.85
C GLU A 130 -2.54 -2.70 4.06
N SER A 131 -1.58 -1.81 3.87
CA SER A 131 -1.13 -0.90 4.94
C SER A 131 -2.27 -0.01 5.47
N ARG A 132 -3.16 0.46 4.58
CA ARG A 132 -4.33 1.27 4.96
C ARG A 132 -5.39 0.44 5.69
N TYR A 133 -5.60 -0.81 5.27
CA TYR A 133 -6.51 -1.74 5.93
C TYR A 133 -6.00 -2.07 7.34
N ILE A 134 -4.75 -2.48 7.49
CA ILE A 134 -4.12 -2.76 8.80
C ILE A 134 -4.28 -1.57 9.76
N LYS A 135 -4.08 -0.34 9.26
CA LYS A 135 -4.25 0.87 10.07
C LYS A 135 -5.71 1.06 10.52
N ALA A 136 -6.66 0.84 9.62
CA ALA A 136 -8.08 0.99 9.92
C ALA A 136 -8.59 -0.10 10.89
N THR A 137 -8.14 -1.34 10.71
CA THR A 137 -8.44 -2.48 11.59
C THR A 137 -7.89 -2.24 13.01
N ALA A 138 -6.64 -1.79 13.13
CA ALA A 138 -6.05 -1.45 14.42
C ALA A 138 -6.77 -0.29 15.10
N ASP A 139 -7.25 0.73 14.35
CA ASP A 139 -8.03 1.84 14.89
C ASP A 139 -9.40 1.35 15.42
N TYR A 140 -10.10 0.52 14.65
CA TYR A 140 -11.39 -0.05 15.05
C TYR A 140 -11.25 -0.91 16.32
N HIS A 141 -10.33 -1.88 16.33
CA HIS A 141 -10.16 -2.75 17.50
C HIS A 141 -9.67 -1.99 18.74
N SER A 142 -8.85 -0.97 18.57
CA SER A 142 -8.42 -0.13 19.69
C SER A 142 -9.56 0.68 20.30
N ARG A 143 -10.51 1.14 19.47
CA ARG A 143 -11.72 1.83 19.94
C ARG A 143 -12.70 0.85 20.63
N LYS A 144 -12.89 -0.33 20.04
CA LYS A 144 -13.70 -1.40 20.61
C LYS A 144 -13.17 -1.80 21.99
N PHE A 145 -11.85 -2.04 22.11
CA PHE A 145 -11.18 -2.34 23.36
C PHE A 145 -11.37 -1.25 24.42
N ALA A 146 -11.28 0.03 24.03
CA ALA A 146 -11.49 1.14 24.94
C ALA A 146 -12.96 1.26 25.42
N GLN A 147 -13.92 0.71 24.68
CA GLN A 147 -15.31 0.60 25.12
C GLN A 147 -15.51 -0.57 26.08
N GLU A 148 -14.88 -1.72 25.80
CA GLU A 148 -15.00 -2.93 26.64
C GLU A 148 -14.26 -2.78 27.98
N GLN A 149 -13.15 -2.02 28.01
CA GLN A 149 -12.33 -1.81 29.21
C GLN A 149 -12.24 -0.33 29.57
N PRO A 150 -13.04 0.11 30.55
CA PRO A 150 -13.07 1.51 30.97
C PRO A 150 -11.74 2.03 31.54
N GLU A 151 -10.93 1.16 32.12
CA GLU A 151 -9.61 1.52 32.66
C GLU A 151 -8.62 1.92 31.53
N ALA A 152 -8.82 1.41 30.32
CA ALA A 152 -8.00 1.73 29.14
C ALA A 152 -8.45 3.00 28.40
N GLN A 153 -9.30 3.84 28.99
CA GLN A 153 -9.83 5.04 28.33
C GLN A 153 -8.81 6.18 28.18
N SER A 154 -7.67 6.11 28.85
CA SER A 154 -6.64 7.13 28.67
C SER A 154 -6.17 7.20 27.20
N ALA A 155 -5.92 8.40 26.71
CA ALA A 155 -5.46 8.63 25.34
C ALA A 155 -4.15 7.86 25.06
N ALA A 156 -3.26 7.82 26.04
CA ALA A 156 -1.98 7.12 25.96
C ALA A 156 -2.17 5.60 25.83
N ALA A 157 -3.04 4.99 26.65
CA ALA A 157 -3.33 3.55 26.59
C ALA A 157 -3.95 3.16 25.24
N ARG A 158 -4.87 3.97 24.71
CA ARG A 158 -5.47 3.75 23.38
C ARG A 158 -4.42 3.83 22.25
N LEU A 159 -3.52 4.80 22.29
CA LEU A 159 -2.45 4.92 21.31
C LEU A 159 -1.47 3.75 21.38
N TRP A 160 -1.08 3.34 22.58
CA TRP A 160 -0.20 2.19 22.78
C TRP A 160 -0.84 0.89 22.28
N HIS A 161 -2.09 0.62 22.66
CA HIS A 161 -2.84 -0.56 22.22
C HIS A 161 -3.00 -0.59 20.70
N ARG A 162 -3.36 0.53 20.10
CA ARG A 162 -3.44 0.67 18.64
C ARG A 162 -2.10 0.39 17.95
N HIS A 163 -1.00 0.86 18.54
CA HIS A 163 0.33 0.61 18.00
C HIS A 163 0.73 -0.86 18.10
N LYS A 164 0.41 -1.51 19.23
CA LYS A 164 0.61 -2.95 19.44
C LYS A 164 -0.16 -3.76 18.39
N LEU A 165 -1.46 -3.52 18.25
CA LEU A 165 -2.31 -4.18 17.27
C LEU A 165 -1.79 -4.00 15.83
N LYS A 166 -1.37 -2.78 15.48
CA LYS A 166 -0.80 -2.52 14.16
C LYS A 166 0.44 -3.39 13.89
N ARG A 167 1.34 -3.54 14.86
CA ARG A 167 2.53 -4.40 14.73
C ARG A 167 2.14 -5.89 14.58
N GLU A 168 1.17 -6.36 15.34
CA GLU A 168 0.68 -7.73 15.27
C GLU A 168 0.06 -8.03 13.89
N TYR A 169 -0.80 -7.16 13.39
CA TYR A 169 -1.39 -7.32 12.06
C TYR A 169 -0.34 -7.26 10.95
N GLN A 170 0.66 -6.39 11.07
CA GLN A 170 1.77 -6.35 10.12
C GLN A 170 2.61 -7.64 10.14
N ARG A 171 2.84 -8.20 11.33
CA ARG A 171 3.55 -9.48 11.46
C ARG A 171 2.76 -10.62 10.82
N LYS A 172 1.46 -10.75 11.14
CA LYS A 172 0.58 -11.74 10.53
C LYS A 172 0.53 -11.62 9.00
N ALA A 173 0.42 -10.40 8.47
CA ALA A 173 0.43 -10.17 7.04
C ALA A 173 1.75 -10.57 6.37
N ARG A 174 2.90 -10.38 7.03
CA ARG A 174 4.20 -10.85 6.53
C ARG A 174 4.33 -12.36 6.58
N GLU A 175 3.82 -13.00 7.62
CA GLU A 175 3.82 -14.45 7.77
C GLU A 175 2.97 -15.13 6.70
N THR A 176 1.75 -14.62 6.47
CA THR A 176 0.88 -15.12 5.38
C THR A 176 1.52 -14.91 4.01
N ALA A 177 2.14 -13.76 3.76
CA ALA A 177 2.84 -13.52 2.50
C ALA A 177 4.03 -14.48 2.30
N LYS A 178 4.78 -14.81 3.35
CA LYS A 178 5.86 -15.82 3.27
C LYS A 178 5.32 -17.22 3.02
N GLN A 179 4.21 -17.60 3.65
CA GLN A 179 3.58 -18.90 3.44
C GLN A 179 3.07 -19.04 2.01
N THR A 180 2.39 -18.02 1.47
CA THR A 180 1.91 -18.04 0.08
C THR A 180 3.06 -18.07 -0.93
N ALA A 181 4.17 -17.38 -0.66
CA ALA A 181 5.36 -17.45 -1.51
C ALA A 181 5.97 -18.86 -1.52
N LYS A 182 6.13 -19.50 -0.35
CA LYS A 182 6.63 -20.88 -0.24
C LYS A 182 5.73 -21.89 -0.95
N ALA A 183 4.40 -21.75 -0.79
CA ALA A 183 3.45 -22.61 -1.48
C ALA A 183 3.53 -22.44 -3.01
N ALA A 184 3.72 -21.22 -3.51
CA ALA A 184 3.89 -20.96 -4.92
C ALA A 184 5.22 -21.55 -5.47
N GLU A 185 6.30 -21.54 -4.70
CA GLU A 185 7.57 -22.16 -5.08
C GLU A 185 7.45 -23.69 -5.17
N GLN A 186 6.72 -24.32 -4.24
CA GLN A 186 6.48 -25.77 -4.24
C GLN A 186 5.65 -26.22 -5.43
N THR A 187 4.66 -25.43 -5.86
CA THR A 187 3.83 -25.77 -7.05
C THR A 187 4.57 -25.59 -8.37
N VAL A 188 5.67 -24.84 -8.40
CA VAL A 188 6.51 -24.66 -9.62
C VAL A 188 7.58 -25.76 -9.73
N SER A 189 7.91 -26.42 -8.61
CA SER A 189 8.96 -27.44 -8.53
C SER A 189 8.42 -28.88 -8.72
N ALA A 190 7.10 -29.05 -8.75
CA ALA A 190 6.40 -30.30 -9.03
C ALA A 190 5.91 -30.34 -10.49
#